data_73bc50d6a092618187afad33073abfda
#
_entry.id   73bc50d6a092618187afad33073abfda
#
_cell.length_a   1.000
_cell.length_b   1.000
_cell.length_c   1.000
_cell.angle_alpha   90.00
_cell.angle_beta   90.00
_cell.angle_gamma   90.00
#
_symmetry.space_group_name_H-M   'P 1'
#
loop_
_entity.id
_entity.type
_entity.pdbx_description
1 polymer ?
#
loop_
_entity_poly.entity_id
_entity_poly.type
_entity_poly.pdbx_seq_one_letter_code
_entity_poly.pdbx_strand_id
1 'polypeptide(L)'
;MGRLAVMTVWMALTLTGVAQAAGRPRYAVPAGFTRCPHATAWHGFFKWASQRDSSCAAVHRYMRVYAAHASGPRMPRHVAGYACRIHYWRDADGDIYASRNTCVRGRLVIRFYGMV
;
A
#
# COMPACT_ATOMS: atom_id res chain seq x y z
N MET A 1 17.71 63.18 18.07
CA MET A 1 16.90 62.09 18.66
C MET A 1 16.55 61.12 17.59
N GLY A 2 17.34 60.05 17.45
CA GLY A 2 17.10 59.01 16.47
C GLY A 2 16.04 58.03 16.94
N ARG A 3 14.91 57.95 16.28
CA ARG A 3 13.98 56.82 16.44
C ARG A 3 14.49 55.67 15.63
N LEU A 4 15.05 54.67 16.29
CA LEU A 4 15.34 53.40 15.70
C LEU A 4 14.00 52.70 15.45
N ALA A 5 13.56 52.69 14.19
CA ALA A 5 12.48 51.84 13.79
C ALA A 5 13.02 50.40 13.73
N VAL A 6 12.68 49.62 14.72
CA VAL A 6 12.92 48.18 14.68
C VAL A 6 11.93 47.62 13.68
N MET A 7 12.38 47.44 12.46
CA MET A 7 11.61 46.62 11.49
C MET A 7 11.67 45.16 11.94
N THR A 8 10.64 44.72 12.62
CA THR A 8 10.45 43.30 12.87
C THR A 8 10.07 42.66 11.56
N VAL A 9 11.06 42.09 10.89
CA VAL A 9 10.77 41.22 9.72
C VAL A 9 10.13 39.96 10.25
N TRP A 10 8.83 39.91 10.15
CA TRP A 10 8.11 38.65 10.31
C TRP A 10 8.42 37.79 9.11
N MET A 11 9.42 36.92 9.27
CA MET A 11 9.52 35.77 8.39
C MET A 11 8.30 34.90 8.68
N ALA A 12 7.26 35.05 7.87
CA ALA A 12 6.25 34.04 7.78
C ALA A 12 6.94 32.80 7.22
N LEU A 13 7.35 31.89 8.08
CA LEU A 13 7.58 30.51 7.69
C LEU A 13 6.24 29.98 7.21
N THR A 14 5.96 30.16 5.94
CA THR A 14 5.00 29.32 5.28
C THR A 14 5.60 27.93 5.30
N LEU A 15 5.29 27.17 6.33
CA LEU A 15 5.28 25.74 6.23
C LEU A 15 4.26 25.44 5.11
N THR A 16 4.73 25.48 3.89
CA THR A 16 4.12 24.69 2.86
C THR A 16 4.30 23.26 3.34
N GLY A 17 3.34 22.77 4.12
CA GLY A 17 3.18 21.34 4.26
C GLY A 17 3.14 20.85 2.84
N VAL A 18 4.25 20.29 2.38
CA VAL A 18 4.21 19.41 1.24
C VAL A 18 3.22 18.36 1.72
N ALA A 19 1.93 18.52 1.35
CA ALA A 19 1.04 17.42 1.33
C ALA A 19 1.82 16.39 0.52
N GLN A 20 2.43 15.44 1.21
CA GLN A 20 2.98 14.29 0.54
C GLN A 20 1.79 13.73 -0.19
N ALA A 21 1.69 14.06 -1.48
CA ALA A 21 0.81 13.36 -2.37
C ALA A 21 1.02 11.91 -1.99
N ALA A 22 -0.01 11.26 -1.43
CA ALA A 22 0.06 9.90 -0.98
C ALA A 22 0.82 9.17 -2.07
N GLY A 23 2.08 8.80 -1.79
CA GLY A 23 3.03 8.42 -2.82
C GLY A 23 2.40 7.31 -3.65
N ARG A 24 2.71 7.29 -4.91
CA ARG A 24 2.30 6.19 -5.79
C ARG A 24 2.71 4.87 -5.16
N PRO A 25 1.92 3.79 -5.34
CA PRO A 25 2.30 2.48 -4.85
C PRO A 25 3.71 2.13 -5.29
N ARG A 26 4.50 1.60 -4.37
CA ARG A 26 5.85 1.10 -4.63
C ARG A 26 5.93 -0.34 -4.20
N TYR A 27 6.73 -1.13 -4.90
CA TYR A 27 7.06 -2.46 -4.44
C TYR A 27 7.95 -2.38 -3.19
N ALA A 28 7.34 -2.03 -2.06
CA ALA A 28 8.00 -1.95 -0.78
C ALA A 28 7.89 -3.30 -0.06
N VAL A 29 9.04 -3.84 0.31
CA VAL A 29 9.14 -5.11 1.01
C VAL A 29 9.60 -4.83 2.43
N PRO A 30 8.78 -5.15 3.45
CA PRO A 30 9.19 -4.99 4.84
C PRO A 30 10.43 -5.82 5.19
N ALA A 31 11.16 -5.39 6.20
CA ALA A 31 12.27 -6.18 6.74
C ALA A 31 11.79 -7.58 7.13
N GLY A 32 12.57 -8.60 6.80
CA GLY A 32 12.24 -10.00 7.08
C GLY A 32 11.29 -10.66 6.07
N PHE A 33 10.84 -9.93 5.06
CA PHE A 33 10.04 -10.49 3.97
C PHE A 33 10.92 -10.89 2.79
N THR A 34 10.48 -11.90 2.06
CA THR A 34 11.07 -12.33 0.79
C THR A 34 10.19 -11.89 -0.38
N ARG A 35 10.78 -11.29 -1.40
CA ARG A 35 10.07 -10.90 -2.62
C ARG A 35 9.63 -12.12 -3.41
N CYS A 36 8.43 -12.04 -3.98
CA CYS A 36 7.88 -13.03 -4.90
C CYS A 36 7.49 -12.34 -6.22
N PRO A 37 8.45 -11.91 -7.03
CA PRO A 37 8.18 -11.03 -8.18
C PRO A 37 7.39 -11.70 -9.31
N HIS A 38 7.37 -13.03 -9.36
CA HIS A 38 6.62 -13.78 -10.38
C HIS A 38 5.22 -14.17 -9.94
N ALA A 39 4.84 -13.90 -8.69
CA ALA A 39 3.49 -14.18 -8.20
C ALA A 39 2.55 -13.09 -8.68
N THR A 40 1.63 -13.46 -9.58
CA THR A 40 0.60 -12.59 -10.13
C THR A 40 -0.74 -13.30 -10.15
N ALA A 41 -1.82 -12.53 -10.12
CA ALA A 41 -3.18 -13.06 -10.25
C ALA A 41 -4.11 -11.98 -10.83
N TRP A 42 -5.33 -12.41 -11.20
CA TRP A 42 -6.36 -11.50 -11.72
C TRP A 42 -5.86 -10.69 -12.92
N HIS A 43 -5.35 -11.39 -13.94
CA HIS A 43 -4.82 -10.78 -15.18
C HIS A 43 -3.71 -9.75 -14.94
N GLY A 44 -2.87 -9.99 -13.92
CA GLY A 44 -1.79 -9.07 -13.57
C GLY A 44 -2.21 -7.87 -12.69
N PHE A 45 -3.48 -7.77 -12.33
CA PHE A 45 -3.94 -6.75 -11.39
C PHE A 45 -3.29 -6.93 -10.01
N PHE A 46 -3.21 -8.16 -9.52
CA PHE A 46 -2.44 -8.50 -8.33
C PHE A 46 -1.00 -8.83 -8.70
N LYS A 47 -0.06 -8.14 -8.08
CA LYS A 47 1.38 -8.25 -8.31
C LYS A 47 2.18 -7.74 -7.13
N TRP A 48 3.49 -7.70 -7.26
CA TRP A 48 4.41 -7.18 -6.25
C TRP A 48 4.25 -7.86 -4.91
N ALA A 49 4.25 -9.16 -4.95
CA ALA A 49 4.05 -9.97 -3.77
C ALA A 49 5.33 -10.15 -2.97
N SER A 50 5.17 -10.30 -1.68
CA SER A 50 6.21 -10.68 -0.73
C SER A 50 5.59 -11.50 0.40
N GLN A 51 6.42 -12.19 1.16
CA GLN A 51 5.94 -13.07 2.22
C GLN A 51 6.95 -13.18 3.36
N ARG A 52 6.43 -13.53 4.53
CA ARG A 52 7.20 -13.97 5.69
C ARG A 52 6.65 -15.29 6.20
N ASP A 53 7.55 -16.21 6.51
CA ASP A 53 7.24 -17.57 7.03
C ASP A 53 6.37 -18.42 6.11
N SER A 54 6.33 -18.13 4.82
CA SER A 54 5.60 -18.86 3.80
C SER A 54 6.54 -19.22 2.63
N SER A 55 6.00 -19.36 1.42
CA SER A 55 6.75 -19.57 0.20
C SER A 55 6.15 -18.79 -0.95
N CYS A 56 6.92 -18.51 -1.98
CA CYS A 56 6.38 -17.82 -3.17
C CYS A 56 5.33 -18.66 -3.90
N ALA A 57 5.46 -19.99 -3.88
CA ALA A 57 4.43 -20.87 -4.43
C ALA A 57 3.11 -20.78 -3.66
N ALA A 58 3.17 -20.73 -2.33
CA ALA A 58 1.99 -20.55 -1.49
C ALA A 58 1.36 -19.18 -1.69
N VAL A 59 2.17 -18.14 -1.84
CA VAL A 59 1.73 -16.78 -2.13
C VAL A 59 0.97 -16.72 -3.44
N HIS A 60 1.51 -17.32 -4.50
CA HIS A 60 0.87 -17.35 -5.81
C HIS A 60 -0.48 -18.06 -5.76
N ARG A 61 -0.56 -19.21 -5.09
CA ARG A 61 -1.83 -19.94 -4.88
C ARG A 61 -2.83 -19.09 -4.11
N TYR A 62 -2.39 -18.44 -3.04
CA TYR A 62 -3.25 -17.58 -2.23
C TYR A 62 -3.79 -16.40 -3.03
N MET A 63 -2.95 -15.73 -3.81
CA MET A 63 -3.38 -14.59 -4.63
C MET A 63 -4.46 -15.00 -5.64
N ARG A 64 -4.38 -16.19 -6.20
CA ARG A 64 -5.41 -16.70 -7.10
C ARG A 64 -6.74 -16.99 -6.38
N VAL A 65 -6.67 -17.56 -5.19
CA VAL A 65 -7.86 -17.77 -4.34
C VAL A 65 -8.47 -16.43 -3.93
N TYR A 66 -7.62 -15.49 -3.54
CA TYR A 66 -8.05 -14.14 -3.19
C TYR A 66 -8.74 -13.45 -4.36
N ALA A 67 -8.18 -13.55 -5.56
CA ALA A 67 -8.76 -12.99 -6.77
C ALA A 67 -10.17 -13.56 -7.07
N ALA A 68 -10.40 -14.82 -6.78
CA ALA A 68 -11.71 -15.44 -6.96
C ALA A 68 -12.78 -14.86 -6.01
N HIS A 69 -12.38 -14.27 -4.90
CA HIS A 69 -13.27 -13.62 -3.94
C HIS A 69 -13.33 -12.10 -4.10
N ALA A 70 -12.48 -11.53 -4.93
CA ALA A 70 -12.44 -10.10 -5.16
C ALA A 70 -13.48 -9.70 -6.21
N SER A 71 -14.18 -8.60 -5.94
CA SER A 71 -15.12 -8.00 -6.88
C SER A 71 -15.13 -6.49 -6.68
N GLY A 72 -14.94 -5.73 -7.76
CA GLY A 72 -14.89 -4.28 -7.70
C GLY A 72 -13.65 -3.73 -6.97
N PRO A 73 -13.66 -2.44 -6.61
CA PRO A 73 -12.47 -1.76 -6.08
C PRO A 73 -12.16 -2.07 -4.62
N ARG A 74 -13.12 -2.57 -3.85
CA ARG A 74 -12.92 -2.93 -2.44
C ARG A 74 -12.48 -4.37 -2.32
N MET A 75 -11.41 -4.58 -1.59
CA MET A 75 -10.79 -5.88 -1.40
C MET A 75 -11.43 -6.62 -0.22
N PRO A 76 -11.59 -7.95 -0.32
CA PRO A 76 -12.08 -8.75 0.80
C PRO A 76 -11.10 -8.75 1.96
N ARG A 77 -11.62 -8.73 3.18
CA ARG A 77 -10.82 -8.71 4.41
C ARG A 77 -10.52 -10.08 4.99
N HIS A 78 -11.26 -11.10 4.59
CA HIS A 78 -11.09 -12.46 5.07
C HIS A 78 -11.20 -13.43 3.91
N VAL A 79 -10.13 -14.14 3.62
CA VAL A 79 -10.09 -15.14 2.55
C VAL A 79 -9.24 -16.31 3.00
N ALA A 80 -9.78 -17.52 2.88
CA ALA A 80 -9.07 -18.79 3.14
C ALA A 80 -8.35 -18.83 4.50
N GLY A 81 -8.99 -18.30 5.55
CA GLY A 81 -8.44 -18.28 6.91
C GLY A 81 -7.44 -17.15 7.17
N TYR A 82 -7.13 -16.32 6.18
CA TYR A 82 -6.31 -15.12 6.37
C TYR A 82 -7.18 -13.91 6.69
N ALA A 83 -6.73 -13.10 7.65
CA ALA A 83 -7.27 -11.77 7.91
C ALA A 83 -6.42 -10.74 7.19
N CYS A 84 -7.02 -9.92 6.36
CA CYS A 84 -6.33 -8.96 5.52
C CYS A 84 -6.58 -7.53 5.97
N ARG A 85 -5.51 -6.76 6.07
CA ARG A 85 -5.55 -5.29 6.18
C ARG A 85 -5.23 -4.70 4.81
N ILE A 86 -6.01 -3.69 4.42
CA ILE A 86 -5.93 -3.13 3.09
C ILE A 86 -5.68 -1.64 3.19
N HIS A 87 -4.61 -1.19 2.54
CA HIS A 87 -4.36 0.21 2.30
C HIS A 87 -4.77 0.56 0.88
N TYR A 88 -5.60 1.60 0.72
CA TYR A 88 -6.08 2.03 -0.58
C TYR A 88 -5.40 3.33 -1.01
N TRP A 89 -5.10 3.43 -2.30
CA TRP A 89 -4.75 4.69 -2.95
C TRP A 89 -5.94 5.18 -3.77
N ARG A 90 -6.22 6.46 -3.65
CA ARG A 90 -7.32 7.10 -4.36
C ARG A 90 -6.77 8.18 -5.29
N ASP A 91 -7.44 8.35 -6.44
CA ASP A 91 -7.14 9.43 -7.37
C ASP A 91 -7.77 10.76 -6.89
N ALA A 92 -7.64 11.79 -7.72
CA ALA A 92 -8.18 13.12 -7.41
C ALA A 92 -9.71 13.14 -7.26
N ASP A 93 -10.41 12.20 -7.91
CA ASP A 93 -11.87 12.07 -7.83
C ASP A 93 -12.31 11.21 -6.63
N GLY A 94 -11.37 10.69 -5.85
CA GLY A 94 -11.63 9.83 -4.71
C GLY A 94 -11.82 8.36 -5.05
N ASP A 95 -11.62 7.96 -6.30
CA ASP A 95 -11.75 6.58 -6.76
C ASP A 95 -10.50 5.77 -6.40
N ILE A 96 -10.72 4.54 -5.94
CA ILE A 96 -9.64 3.61 -5.63
C ILE A 96 -9.00 3.16 -6.94
N TYR A 97 -7.68 3.36 -7.07
CA TYR A 97 -6.93 2.87 -8.22
C TYR A 97 -5.86 1.84 -7.85
N ALA A 98 -5.56 1.68 -6.58
CA ALA A 98 -4.59 0.70 -6.10
C ALA A 98 -4.89 0.27 -4.67
N SER A 99 -4.40 -0.89 -4.30
CA SER A 99 -4.47 -1.41 -2.94
C SER A 99 -3.17 -2.10 -2.55
N ARG A 100 -2.90 -2.13 -1.25
CA ARG A 100 -1.88 -2.99 -0.66
C ARG A 100 -2.56 -3.90 0.35
N ASN A 101 -2.51 -5.18 0.10
CA ASN A 101 -3.17 -6.19 0.90
C ASN A 101 -2.12 -6.91 1.75
N THR A 102 -2.27 -6.88 3.06
CA THR A 102 -1.43 -7.60 4.00
C THR A 102 -2.29 -8.60 4.75
N CYS A 103 -2.11 -9.87 4.44
CA CYS A 103 -2.94 -10.96 4.89
C CYS A 103 -2.15 -11.85 5.85
N VAL A 104 -2.74 -12.15 7.00
CA VAL A 104 -2.09 -12.86 8.10
C VAL A 104 -2.91 -14.09 8.49
N ARG A 105 -2.22 -15.22 8.63
CA ARG A 105 -2.76 -16.43 9.25
C ARG A 105 -1.69 -17.03 10.16
N GLY A 106 -1.86 -16.88 11.50
CA GLY A 106 -0.81 -17.25 12.44
C GLY A 106 0.49 -16.50 12.17
N ARG A 107 1.57 -17.22 11.91
CA ARG A 107 2.88 -16.63 11.56
C ARG A 107 3.03 -16.30 10.08
N LEU A 108 2.17 -16.82 9.22
CA LEU A 108 2.23 -16.62 7.79
C LEU A 108 1.74 -15.22 7.46
N VAL A 109 2.57 -14.45 6.77
CA VAL A 109 2.21 -13.12 6.28
C VAL A 109 2.44 -13.05 4.79
N ILE A 110 1.41 -12.66 4.07
CA ILE A 110 1.44 -12.47 2.63
C ILE A 110 1.07 -11.02 2.35
N ARG A 111 1.88 -10.35 1.56
CA ARG A 111 1.61 -8.98 1.09
C ARG A 111 1.63 -8.96 -0.43
N PHE A 112 0.65 -8.31 -1.02
CA PHE A 112 0.62 -8.06 -2.47
C PHE A 112 -0.14 -6.78 -2.77
N TYR A 113 0.07 -6.25 -3.97
CA TYR A 113 -0.56 -5.02 -4.44
C TYR A 113 -1.57 -5.34 -5.53
N GLY A 114 -2.66 -4.58 -5.54
CA GLY A 114 -3.61 -4.54 -6.63
C GLY A 114 -3.51 -3.19 -7.33
N MET A 115 -3.39 -3.19 -8.66
CA MET A 115 -3.28 -1.96 -9.45
C MET A 115 -3.97 -2.12 -10.80
N VAL A 116 -4.69 -1.10 -11.14
CA VAL A 116 -5.30 -0.97 -12.47
C VAL A 116 -4.22 -0.75 -13.53
#